data_305de08715bb6809737977ac061cec41
#
_entry.id   305de08715bb6809737977ac061cec41
#
_cell.length_a   1.000
_cell.length_b   1.000
_cell.length_c   1.000
_cell.angle_alpha   90.00
_cell.angle_beta   90.00
_cell.angle_gamma   90.00
#
_symmetry.space_group_name_H-M   'P 1'
#
loop_
_entity.id
_entity.type
_entity.pdbx_description
1 polymer ?
#
loop_
_entity_poly.entity_id
_entity_poly.type
_entity_poly.pdbx_seq_one_letter_code
_entity_poly.pdbx_strand_id
1 'polypeptide(L)'
;VLLIETIFDTLNAKAALFAIQNYCESIDRKMPVMVSGTITDASGRTLSGQTVEAFLISISHIPLLSVGFNCALGADQLKPYLKRLSMNTQLNISAHPNAGLPNAFGHYDQTPEEMQALIREYLQDNLINIIGGCCGTTPDHIKAIADVAREFKPRNAELN
;
A
#
# COMPACT_ATOMS: atom_id res chain seq x y z
N VAL A 1 -10.68 -12.15 0.00
CA VAL A 1 -9.48 -11.45 -0.45
C VAL A 1 -8.31 -11.97 0.34
N LEU A 2 -7.18 -12.22 -0.34
CA LEU A 2 -5.90 -12.53 0.29
C LEU A 2 -4.98 -11.32 0.17
N LEU A 3 -4.29 -10.96 1.23
CA LEU A 3 -3.32 -9.86 1.27
C LEU A 3 -1.95 -10.42 1.61
N ILE A 4 -0.98 -10.20 0.72
CA ILE A 4 0.44 -10.41 0.98
C ILE A 4 1.01 -9.04 1.31
N GLU A 5 1.40 -8.83 2.55
CA GLU A 5 1.80 -7.50 3.05
C GLU A 5 3.22 -7.47 3.61
N THR A 6 3.73 -6.26 3.80
CA THR A 6 5.02 -5.96 4.41
C THR A 6 6.15 -6.70 3.69
N ILE A 7 6.11 -6.62 2.37
CA ILE A 7 7.07 -7.34 1.51
C ILE A 7 8.37 -6.55 1.44
N PHE A 8 9.42 -7.13 1.96
CA PHE A 8 10.79 -6.61 1.88
C PHE A 8 11.57 -7.17 0.68
N ASP A 9 11.17 -8.35 0.21
CA ASP A 9 11.84 -9.09 -0.86
C ASP A 9 10.79 -9.65 -1.85
N THR A 10 10.97 -9.32 -3.12
CA THR A 10 10.08 -9.77 -4.19
C THR A 10 10.13 -11.27 -4.44
N LEU A 11 11.22 -11.97 -4.06
CA LEU A 11 11.27 -13.42 -4.14
C LEU A 11 10.26 -14.08 -3.19
N ASN A 12 10.17 -13.58 -1.95
CA ASN A 12 9.15 -14.04 -1.00
C ASN A 12 7.73 -13.74 -1.49
N ALA A 13 7.51 -12.56 -2.09
CA ALA A 13 6.23 -12.22 -2.70
C ALA A 13 5.85 -13.22 -3.81
N LYS A 14 6.79 -13.55 -4.70
CA LYS A 14 6.57 -14.52 -5.77
C LYS A 14 6.28 -15.93 -5.23
N ALA A 15 6.98 -16.36 -4.18
CA ALA A 15 6.71 -17.65 -3.53
C ALA A 15 5.29 -17.70 -2.95
N ALA A 16 4.84 -16.63 -2.30
CA ALA A 16 3.48 -16.53 -1.77
C ALA A 16 2.42 -16.51 -2.89
N LEU A 17 2.66 -15.75 -3.96
CA LEU A 17 1.78 -15.69 -5.12
C LEU A 17 1.66 -17.06 -5.80
N PHE A 18 2.77 -17.78 -5.96
CA PHE A 18 2.79 -19.14 -6.50
C PHE A 18 2.00 -20.12 -5.63
N ALA A 19 2.17 -20.07 -4.31
CA ALA A 19 1.42 -20.90 -3.38
C ALA A 19 -0.09 -20.61 -3.43
N ILE A 20 -0.49 -19.34 -3.52
CA ILE A 20 -1.89 -18.93 -3.67
C ILE A 20 -2.46 -19.48 -4.99
N GLN A 21 -1.73 -19.36 -6.09
CA GLN A 21 -2.17 -19.83 -7.39
C GLN A 21 -2.40 -21.34 -7.35
N ASN A 22 -1.44 -22.14 -6.88
CA ASN A 22 -1.57 -23.59 -6.74
C ASN A 22 -2.76 -23.99 -5.85
N TYR A 23 -2.94 -23.28 -4.74
CA TYR A 23 -4.08 -23.54 -3.86
C TYR A 23 -5.42 -23.23 -4.55
N CYS A 24 -5.53 -22.08 -5.22
CA CYS A 24 -6.73 -21.70 -5.96
C CYS A 24 -7.06 -22.71 -7.06
N GLU A 25 -6.06 -23.22 -7.78
CA GLU A 25 -6.22 -24.27 -8.78
C GLU A 25 -6.70 -25.59 -8.15
N SER A 26 -6.14 -25.97 -6.99
CA SER A 26 -6.51 -27.22 -6.30
C SER A 26 -7.95 -27.27 -5.82
N ILE A 27 -8.57 -26.09 -5.57
CA ILE A 27 -9.96 -25.97 -5.09
C ILE A 27 -10.91 -25.45 -6.18
N ASP A 28 -10.42 -25.27 -7.40
CA ASP A 28 -11.16 -24.68 -8.54
C ASP A 28 -11.84 -23.35 -8.18
N ARG A 29 -11.12 -22.47 -7.48
CA ARG A 29 -11.64 -21.18 -7.00
C ARG A 29 -10.64 -20.07 -7.15
N LYS A 30 -11.00 -19.01 -7.86
CA LYS A 30 -10.22 -17.77 -7.93
C LYS A 30 -10.51 -16.88 -6.71
N MET A 31 -9.46 -16.41 -6.04
CA MET A 31 -9.55 -15.45 -4.94
C MET A 31 -8.86 -14.15 -5.34
N PRO A 32 -9.47 -12.98 -5.04
CA PRO A 32 -8.80 -11.70 -5.25
C PRO A 32 -7.55 -11.60 -4.37
N VAL A 33 -6.44 -11.16 -4.94
CA VAL A 33 -5.15 -11.04 -4.26
C VAL A 33 -4.72 -9.59 -4.25
N MET A 34 -4.32 -9.09 -3.09
CA MET A 34 -3.68 -7.80 -2.88
C MET A 34 -2.21 -8.02 -2.53
N VAL A 35 -1.34 -7.14 -3.01
CA VAL A 35 0.10 -7.18 -2.70
C VAL A 35 0.54 -5.83 -2.19
N SER A 36 1.23 -5.81 -1.05
CA SER A 36 1.72 -4.59 -0.40
C SER A 36 3.19 -4.71 -0.03
N GLY A 37 4.02 -3.89 -0.66
CA GLY A 37 5.45 -3.81 -0.37
C GLY A 37 5.77 -2.81 0.74
N THR A 38 7.01 -2.84 1.21
CA THR A 38 7.50 -1.90 2.20
C THR A 38 8.74 -1.18 1.68
N ILE A 39 8.65 0.14 1.60
CA ILE A 39 9.79 1.01 1.28
C ILE A 39 10.53 1.28 2.58
N THR A 40 11.79 0.86 2.66
CA THR A 40 12.54 0.84 3.92
C THR A 40 13.49 2.01 4.11
N ASP A 41 13.73 2.79 3.06
CA ASP A 41 14.66 3.90 3.11
C ASP A 41 14.24 5.11 2.25
N ALA A 42 14.90 6.22 2.49
CA ALA A 42 14.67 7.47 1.75
C ALA A 42 15.07 7.40 0.25
N SER A 43 15.77 6.35 -0.19
CA SER A 43 16.07 6.13 -1.61
C SER A 43 14.88 5.56 -2.38
N GLY A 44 13.81 5.17 -1.68
CA GLY A 44 12.59 4.64 -2.26
C GLY A 44 12.70 3.19 -2.71
N ARG A 45 13.48 2.40 -1.98
CA ARG A 45 13.71 0.99 -2.27
C ARG A 45 13.15 0.10 -1.17
N THR A 46 12.78 -1.12 -1.53
CA THR A 46 12.58 -2.20 -0.57
C THR A 46 13.92 -2.64 0.03
N LEU A 47 13.90 -3.42 1.09
CA LEU A 47 15.12 -3.90 1.73
C LEU A 47 16.03 -4.70 0.77
N SER A 48 15.44 -5.42 -0.18
CA SER A 48 16.18 -6.14 -1.23
C SER A 48 16.64 -5.25 -2.41
N GLY A 49 16.48 -3.91 -2.30
CA GLY A 49 16.98 -2.94 -3.26
C GLY A 49 16.05 -2.65 -4.46
N GLN A 50 14.82 -3.15 -4.46
CA GLN A 50 13.85 -2.94 -5.53
C GLN A 50 13.29 -1.52 -5.50
N THR A 51 13.29 -0.83 -6.65
CA THR A 51 12.53 0.41 -6.84
C THR A 51 11.03 0.12 -6.93
N VAL A 52 10.18 1.16 -6.88
CA VAL A 52 8.73 1.04 -7.08
C VAL A 52 8.40 0.28 -8.38
N GLU A 53 9.06 0.65 -9.48
CA GLU A 53 8.83 0.03 -10.80
C GLU A 53 9.32 -1.43 -10.83
N ALA A 54 10.51 -1.69 -10.26
CA ALA A 54 11.05 -3.05 -10.20
C ALA A 54 10.19 -3.96 -9.33
N PHE A 55 9.67 -3.45 -8.21
CA PHE A 55 8.69 -4.16 -7.38
C PHE A 55 7.43 -4.48 -8.17
N LEU A 56 6.81 -3.46 -8.81
CA LEU A 56 5.61 -3.63 -9.63
C LEU A 56 5.80 -4.70 -10.72
N ILE A 57 6.87 -4.60 -11.52
CA ILE A 57 7.17 -5.56 -12.58
C ILE A 57 7.32 -6.97 -12.02
N SER A 58 8.00 -7.10 -10.88
CA SER A 58 8.27 -8.41 -10.27
C SER A 58 7.02 -9.19 -9.88
N ILE A 59 5.92 -8.50 -9.53
CA ILE A 59 4.67 -9.10 -9.05
C ILE A 59 3.55 -9.10 -10.09
N SER A 60 3.73 -8.46 -11.26
CA SER A 60 2.69 -8.28 -12.27
C SER A 60 2.45 -9.50 -13.17
N HIS A 61 3.03 -10.65 -12.85
CA HIS A 61 2.88 -11.90 -13.63
C HIS A 61 1.57 -12.64 -13.36
N ILE A 62 0.78 -12.22 -12.38
CA ILE A 62 -0.56 -12.76 -12.09
C ILE A 62 -1.57 -11.60 -11.97
N PRO A 63 -2.88 -11.87 -12.19
CA PRO A 63 -3.91 -10.87 -11.94
C PRO A 63 -4.01 -10.50 -10.47
N LEU A 64 -3.84 -9.22 -10.15
CA LEU A 64 -3.96 -8.67 -8.79
C LEU A 64 -5.21 -7.78 -8.67
N LEU A 65 -5.85 -7.81 -7.50
CA LEU A 65 -6.89 -6.84 -7.14
C LEU A 65 -6.28 -5.46 -6.90
N SER A 66 -5.16 -5.41 -6.18
CA SER A 66 -4.43 -4.18 -5.91
C SER A 66 -2.95 -4.42 -5.67
N VAL A 67 -2.18 -3.38 -5.91
CA VAL A 67 -0.78 -3.26 -5.51
C VAL A 67 -0.63 -2.01 -4.64
N GLY A 68 0.29 -2.01 -3.70
CA GLY A 68 0.49 -0.85 -2.86
C GLY A 68 1.66 -0.96 -1.91
N PHE A 69 1.65 -0.07 -0.92
CA PHE A 69 2.70 -0.02 0.10
C PHE A 69 2.10 0.12 1.50
N ASN A 70 2.78 -0.46 2.47
CA ASN A 70 2.45 -0.34 3.88
C ASN A 70 3.71 -0.24 4.73
N CYS A 71 3.53 0.26 5.97
CA CYS A 71 4.56 0.29 7.02
C CYS A 71 5.81 1.14 6.67
N ALA A 72 6.75 1.17 7.59
CA ALA A 72 8.05 1.88 7.61
C ALA A 72 7.95 3.40 7.52
N LEU A 73 7.07 3.94 6.70
CA LEU A 73 6.92 5.36 6.45
C LEU A 73 5.57 5.90 6.94
N GLY A 74 5.55 7.16 7.35
CA GLY A 74 4.33 7.95 7.54
C GLY A 74 3.69 8.34 6.20
N ALA A 75 2.47 8.89 6.27
CA ALA A 75 1.71 9.22 5.08
C ALA A 75 2.39 10.26 4.19
N ASP A 76 3.04 11.28 4.77
CA ASP A 76 3.80 12.30 4.06
C ASP A 76 4.96 11.71 3.24
N GLN A 77 5.70 10.79 3.85
CA GLN A 77 6.88 10.17 3.23
C GLN A 77 6.51 9.10 2.20
N LEU A 78 5.35 8.45 2.34
CA LEU A 78 4.87 7.43 1.41
C LEU A 78 4.31 8.02 0.11
N LYS A 79 3.81 9.26 0.15
CA LYS A 79 3.13 9.94 -0.97
C LYS A 79 3.92 9.91 -2.29
N PRO A 80 5.23 10.25 -2.34
CA PRO A 80 6.00 10.22 -3.59
C PRO A 80 6.04 8.85 -4.26
N TYR A 81 6.07 7.78 -3.48
CA TYR A 81 6.13 6.40 -3.99
C TYR A 81 4.78 5.94 -4.52
N LEU A 82 3.68 6.33 -3.87
CA LEU A 82 2.33 6.12 -4.38
C LEU A 82 2.11 6.86 -5.70
N LYS A 83 2.63 8.10 -5.82
CA LYS A 83 2.59 8.85 -7.07
C LYS A 83 3.36 8.13 -8.19
N ARG A 84 4.57 7.64 -7.90
CA ARG A 84 5.32 6.83 -8.88
C ARG A 84 4.56 5.56 -9.27
N LEU A 85 3.97 4.88 -8.31
CA LEU A 85 3.18 3.68 -8.56
C LEU A 85 1.95 4.00 -9.44
N SER A 86 1.23 5.09 -9.15
CA SER A 86 0.02 5.49 -9.89
C SER A 86 0.29 5.84 -11.36
N MET A 87 1.50 6.28 -11.68
CA MET A 87 1.92 6.58 -13.06
C MET A 87 2.31 5.32 -13.85
N ASN A 88 2.51 4.19 -13.19
CA ASN A 88 3.04 2.96 -13.80
C ASN A 88 2.07 1.79 -13.80
N THR A 89 0.85 1.93 -13.25
CA THR A 89 -0.13 0.84 -13.23
C THR A 89 -1.57 1.31 -13.34
N GLN A 90 -2.39 0.48 -13.96
CA GLN A 90 -3.86 0.60 -13.95
C GLN A 90 -4.53 -0.22 -12.85
N LEU A 91 -3.77 -1.03 -12.09
CA LEU A 91 -4.29 -1.75 -10.93
C LEU A 91 -4.80 -0.79 -9.87
N ASN A 92 -5.75 -1.24 -9.06
CA ASN A 92 -6.10 -0.50 -7.85
C ASN A 92 -4.85 -0.33 -6.99
N ILE A 93 -4.71 0.84 -6.37
CA ILE A 93 -3.59 1.14 -5.47
C ILE A 93 -4.09 1.16 -4.04
N SER A 94 -3.37 0.44 -3.17
CA SER A 94 -3.60 0.42 -1.73
C SER A 94 -2.48 1.12 -0.96
N ALA A 95 -2.82 1.79 0.12
CA ALA A 95 -1.86 2.43 1.01
C ALA A 95 -2.23 2.19 2.48
N HIS A 96 -1.24 1.79 3.29
CA HIS A 96 -1.40 1.59 4.72
C HIS A 96 -0.17 2.19 5.45
N PRO A 97 -0.08 3.54 5.52
CA PRO A 97 1.02 4.21 6.20
C PRO A 97 0.96 4.02 7.71
N ASN A 98 2.09 4.23 8.37
CA ASN A 98 2.15 4.35 9.82
C ASN A 98 1.54 5.69 10.28
N ALA A 99 1.19 5.79 11.56
CA ALA A 99 0.82 7.06 12.20
C ALA A 99 2.08 7.91 12.47
N GLY A 100 2.72 8.36 11.40
CA GLY A 100 4.03 9.03 11.44
C GLY A 100 5.20 8.05 11.58
N LEU A 101 6.30 8.56 12.12
CA LEU A 101 7.48 7.74 12.48
C LEU A 101 7.51 7.50 13.99
N PRO A 102 8.10 6.39 14.44
CA PRO A 102 8.26 6.16 15.87
C PRO A 102 9.21 7.20 16.49
N ASN A 103 8.86 7.71 17.65
CA ASN A 103 9.71 8.59 18.44
C ASN A 103 10.87 7.79 19.10
N ALA A 104 11.74 8.49 19.88
CA ALA A 104 12.89 7.87 20.54
C ALA A 104 12.52 6.73 21.51
N PHE A 105 11.26 6.66 21.95
CA PHE A 105 10.73 5.61 22.84
C PHE A 105 9.94 4.52 22.08
N GLY A 106 9.88 4.61 20.74
CA GLY A 106 9.14 3.66 19.90
C GLY A 106 7.63 3.93 19.81
N HIS A 107 7.13 5.06 20.36
CA HIS A 107 5.73 5.45 20.26
C HIS A 107 5.45 6.24 18.98
N TYR A 108 4.21 6.16 18.52
CA TYR A 108 3.71 6.90 17.37
C TYR A 108 2.82 8.03 17.87
N ASP A 109 3.20 9.28 17.55
CA ASP A 109 2.58 10.48 18.13
C ASP A 109 1.66 11.23 17.17
N GLN A 110 1.60 10.80 15.88
CA GLN A 110 0.72 11.43 14.91
C GLN A 110 -0.75 11.22 15.28
N THR A 111 -1.52 12.31 15.30
CA THR A 111 -2.94 12.26 15.65
C THR A 111 -3.81 11.80 14.49
N PRO A 112 -5.06 11.34 14.76
CA PRO A 112 -6.04 11.01 13.71
C PRO A 112 -6.29 12.18 12.74
N GLU A 113 -6.35 13.41 13.22
CA GLU A 113 -6.60 14.61 12.43
C GLU A 113 -5.43 14.94 11.51
N GLU A 114 -4.21 14.82 12.01
CA GLU A 114 -2.98 15.00 11.21
C GLU A 114 -2.90 13.96 10.11
N MET A 115 -3.15 12.68 10.44
CA MET A 115 -3.17 11.61 9.46
C MET A 115 -4.27 11.81 8.42
N GLN A 116 -5.47 12.22 8.84
CA GLN A 116 -6.59 12.53 7.95
C GLN A 116 -6.23 13.61 6.93
N ALA A 117 -5.55 14.67 7.37
CA ALA A 117 -5.12 15.76 6.48
C ALA A 117 -4.16 15.25 5.38
N LEU A 118 -3.20 14.41 5.73
CA LEU A 118 -2.25 13.81 4.78
C LEU A 118 -2.93 12.82 3.82
N ILE A 119 -3.87 12.03 4.31
CA ILE A 119 -4.64 11.10 3.46
C ILE A 119 -5.56 11.88 2.49
N ARG A 120 -6.10 13.02 2.90
CA ARG A 120 -6.86 13.91 2.00
C ARG A 120 -6.04 14.30 0.77
N GLU A 121 -4.74 14.55 0.94
CA GLU A 121 -3.86 14.85 -0.20
C GLU A 121 -3.71 13.66 -1.17
N TYR A 122 -3.66 12.41 -0.68
CA TYR A 122 -3.64 11.22 -1.55
C TYR A 122 -4.90 11.15 -2.43
N LEU A 123 -6.04 11.46 -1.83
CA LEU A 123 -7.35 11.42 -2.49
C LEU A 123 -7.50 12.55 -3.50
N GLN A 124 -7.08 13.77 -3.15
CA GLN A 124 -7.06 14.94 -4.04
C GLN A 124 -6.18 14.70 -5.27
N ASP A 125 -5.02 14.07 -5.07
CA ASP A 125 -4.07 13.77 -6.14
C ASP A 125 -4.44 12.49 -6.93
N ASN A 126 -5.59 11.86 -6.65
CA ASN A 126 -6.09 10.66 -7.33
C ASN A 126 -5.09 9.48 -7.29
N LEU A 127 -4.43 9.25 -6.15
CA LEU A 127 -3.35 8.27 -6.04
C LEU A 127 -3.80 6.87 -5.66
N ILE A 128 -4.92 6.72 -4.93
CA ILE A 128 -5.29 5.47 -4.24
C ILE A 128 -6.74 5.07 -4.46
N ASN A 129 -7.02 3.76 -4.31
CA ASN A 129 -8.35 3.16 -4.31
C ASN A 129 -8.71 2.57 -2.95
N ILE A 130 -7.71 2.13 -2.20
CA ILE A 130 -7.85 1.43 -0.92
C ILE A 130 -6.94 2.11 0.09
N ILE A 131 -7.48 2.43 1.26
CA ILE A 131 -6.73 3.11 2.31
C ILE A 131 -7.00 2.46 3.67
N GLY A 132 -5.98 2.37 4.47
CA GLY A 132 -6.01 1.96 5.86
C GLY A 132 -4.83 2.55 6.61
N GLY A 133 -4.44 1.90 7.70
CA GLY A 133 -3.28 2.27 8.51
C GLY A 133 -2.44 1.06 8.87
N CYS A 134 -1.23 1.30 9.34
CA CYS A 134 -0.30 0.29 9.84
C CYS A 134 0.15 0.65 11.26
N CYS A 135 1.45 0.63 11.56
CA CYS A 135 1.95 0.85 12.91
C CYS A 135 1.49 2.18 13.51
N GLY A 136 1.11 2.15 14.78
CA GLY A 136 0.65 3.31 15.53
C GLY A 136 -0.78 3.75 15.25
N THR A 137 -1.47 3.20 14.25
CA THR A 137 -2.88 3.57 13.99
C THR A 137 -3.82 2.90 14.99
N THR A 138 -4.80 3.68 15.44
CA THR A 138 -5.87 3.30 16.37
C THR A 138 -7.22 3.28 15.66
N PRO A 139 -8.30 2.79 16.28
CA PRO A 139 -9.64 2.90 15.71
C PRO A 139 -10.03 4.33 15.33
N ASP A 140 -9.57 5.35 16.08
CA ASP A 140 -9.86 6.76 15.79
C ASP A 140 -9.16 7.22 14.51
N HIS A 141 -7.92 6.79 14.27
CA HIS A 141 -7.23 7.02 13.01
C HIS A 141 -8.00 6.40 11.84
N ILE A 142 -8.43 5.15 11.97
CA ILE A 142 -9.18 4.46 10.92
C ILE A 142 -10.53 5.15 10.66
N LYS A 143 -11.20 5.62 11.73
CA LYS A 143 -12.42 6.41 11.59
C LYS A 143 -12.17 7.70 10.81
N ALA A 144 -11.15 8.47 11.18
CA ALA A 144 -10.79 9.71 10.50
C ALA A 144 -10.45 9.49 9.01
N ILE A 145 -9.67 8.45 8.71
CA ILE A 145 -9.37 8.02 7.34
C ILE A 145 -10.64 7.66 6.56
N ALA A 146 -11.52 6.87 7.17
CA ALA A 146 -12.78 6.46 6.53
C ALA A 146 -13.71 7.64 6.27
N ASP A 147 -13.77 8.60 7.19
CA ASP A 147 -14.61 9.78 7.05
C ASP A 147 -14.11 10.65 5.87
N VAL A 148 -12.82 10.91 5.75
CA VAL A 148 -12.30 11.67 4.61
C VAL A 148 -12.43 10.91 3.29
N ALA A 149 -12.24 9.59 3.29
CA ALA A 149 -12.34 8.79 2.07
C ALA A 149 -13.75 8.83 1.45
N ARG A 150 -14.81 8.97 2.25
CA ARG A 150 -16.20 9.09 1.75
C ARG A 150 -16.48 10.37 0.96
N GLU A 151 -15.63 11.38 1.09
CA GLU A 151 -15.77 12.66 0.38
C GLU A 151 -15.29 12.57 -1.07
N PHE A 152 -14.55 11.53 -1.42
CA PHE A 152 -13.87 11.39 -2.71
C PHE A 152 -14.34 10.17 -3.48
N LYS A 153 -14.22 10.26 -4.81
CA LYS A 153 -14.37 9.09 -5.69
C LYS A 153 -13.09 8.26 -5.66
N PRO A 154 -13.18 6.93 -5.88
CA PRO A 154 -12.00 6.10 -6.07
C PRO A 154 -11.13 6.61 -7.22
N ARG A 155 -9.84 6.33 -7.14
CA ARG A 155 -8.90 6.64 -8.23
C ARG A 155 -9.41 6.08 -9.55
N ASN A 156 -9.44 6.93 -10.57
CA ASN A 156 -9.62 6.49 -11.95
C ASN A 156 -8.24 6.19 -12.56
N ALA A 157 -8.08 4.97 -13.04
CA ALA A 157 -6.80 4.44 -13.53
C ALA A 157 -6.61 4.70 -15.04
N GLU A 158 -7.14 5.78 -15.60
CA GLU A 158 -6.80 6.17 -16.96
C GLU A 158 -5.32 6.60 -16.99
N LEU A 159 -4.51 5.82 -17.72
CA LEU A 159 -3.15 6.22 -18.04
C LEU A 159 -3.24 7.36 -19.06
N ASN A 160 -2.73 8.53 -18.68
CA ASN A 160 -2.48 9.64 -19.60
C ASN A 160 -1.29 9.33 -20.51
#